data_ccb8594f482e32361e1cddc94a20036e
#
_entry.id   ccb8594f482e32361e1cddc94a20036e
#
_cell.length_a   1.000
_cell.length_b   1.000
_cell.length_c   1.000
_cell.angle_alpha   90.00
_cell.angle_beta   90.00
_cell.angle_gamma   90.00
#
_symmetry.space_group_name_H-M   'P 1'
#
loop_
_entity.id
_entity.type
_entity.pdbx_description
1 polymer ?
#
loop_
_entity_poly.entity_id
_entity_poly.type
_entity_poly.pdbx_seq_one_letter_code
_entity_poly.pdbx_strand_id
1 'polypeptide(L)'
;MRRRIFVQLGVAAAFTPPLVPAQRQQESDIPLVDQVPSMLDHILLGSRDLQKGIAFVEQHTGVRAAFGGVHPGRGTQNALLSIAASTAQGPGRYLEIIAPDPQQSGGTSPLLDKLQQLTEPRLVGWAAHLRNNIEAYAAKLRQDGIAATGPTPGSRKRPDGKELHWQTLTLKDDAKGLLPFFIQWSPDSIHPSTDAPTGCQLLRFELDTPTPAPLAILTTKLRLDAVIIKGATTQLRAVIKGPGGTLSTTS
;
A
#
# COMPACT_ATOMS: atom_id res chain seq x y z
N MET A 1 -44.39 2.16 82.11
CA MET A 1 -43.34 2.87 81.34
C MET A 1 -42.94 2.02 80.12
N ARG A 2 -43.42 2.36 78.97
CA ARG A 2 -43.07 1.66 77.71
C ARG A 2 -42.11 2.56 76.90
N ARG A 3 -40.84 2.12 76.71
CA ARG A 3 -39.87 2.80 75.82
C ARG A 3 -40.14 2.39 74.39
N ARG A 4 -40.38 3.39 73.52
CA ARG A 4 -40.46 3.22 72.07
C ARG A 4 -39.06 3.35 71.53
N ILE A 5 -38.60 2.32 70.76
CA ILE A 5 -37.36 2.34 69.99
C ILE A 5 -37.72 2.86 68.62
N PHE A 6 -37.10 3.95 68.20
CA PHE A 6 -37.16 4.44 66.83
C PHE A 6 -36.06 3.77 66.05
N VAL A 7 -36.43 3.05 65.00
CA VAL A 7 -35.49 2.53 64.00
C VAL A 7 -35.45 3.54 62.85
N GLN A 8 -34.28 4.19 62.61
CA GLN A 8 -34.02 5.04 61.44
C GLN A 8 -33.57 4.15 60.31
N LEU A 9 -34.34 4.07 59.20
CA LEU A 9 -33.92 3.48 57.92
C LEU A 9 -33.12 4.51 57.17
N GLY A 10 -31.81 4.27 57.00
CA GLY A 10 -30.96 5.02 56.12
C GLY A 10 -31.16 4.56 54.66
N VAL A 11 -31.62 5.48 53.81
CA VAL A 11 -31.68 5.27 52.36
C VAL A 11 -30.30 5.51 51.80
N ALA A 12 -29.62 4.46 51.31
CA ALA A 12 -28.38 4.57 50.55
C ALA A 12 -28.70 4.99 49.12
N ALA A 13 -28.38 6.22 48.75
CA ALA A 13 -28.44 6.68 47.35
C ALA A 13 -27.28 6.07 46.56
N ALA A 14 -27.60 5.20 45.65
CA ALA A 14 -26.65 4.67 44.69
C ALA A 14 -26.30 5.77 43.66
N PHE A 15 -25.06 6.26 43.71
CA PHE A 15 -24.48 7.12 42.65
C PHE A 15 -24.16 6.26 41.48
N THR A 16 -24.92 6.35 40.37
CA THR A 16 -24.53 5.89 39.05
C THR A 16 -23.68 6.98 38.39
N PRO A 17 -22.45 6.68 37.97
CA PRO A 17 -21.67 7.66 37.20
C PRO A 17 -22.33 7.90 35.83
N PRO A 18 -22.29 9.13 35.28
CA PRO A 18 -22.85 9.42 33.97
C PRO A 18 -22.06 8.66 32.89
N LEU A 19 -22.78 7.94 32.04
CA LEU A 19 -22.27 7.36 30.81
C LEU A 19 -21.75 8.51 29.92
N VAL A 20 -20.41 8.64 29.80
CA VAL A 20 -19.78 9.49 28.81
C VAL A 20 -20.09 8.88 27.44
N PRO A 21 -20.80 9.57 26.54
CA PRO A 21 -21.00 9.05 25.19
C PRO A 21 -19.63 8.90 24.52
N ALA A 22 -19.34 7.68 24.05
CA ALA A 22 -18.19 7.44 23.20
C ALA A 22 -18.27 8.42 22.02
N GLN A 23 -17.36 9.39 21.98
CA GLN A 23 -17.17 10.23 20.81
C GLN A 23 -16.80 9.30 19.67
N ARG A 24 -17.77 9.01 18.78
CA ARG A 24 -17.49 8.55 17.44
C ARG A 24 -16.56 9.61 16.83
N GLN A 25 -15.33 9.26 16.61
CA GLN A 25 -14.47 10.03 15.72
C GLN A 25 -15.24 10.16 14.40
N GLN A 26 -15.70 11.36 14.11
CA GLN A 26 -16.17 11.73 12.78
C GLN A 26 -14.97 11.50 11.86
N GLU A 27 -15.00 10.40 11.10
CA GLU A 27 -14.22 10.29 9.87
C GLU A 27 -14.66 11.48 9.03
N SER A 28 -13.72 12.42 8.83
CA SER A 28 -13.96 13.62 8.04
C SER A 28 -14.44 13.19 6.65
N ASP A 29 -15.61 13.67 6.24
CA ASP A 29 -16.19 13.56 4.89
C ASP A 29 -15.36 14.41 3.89
N ILE A 30 -14.06 14.13 3.77
CA ILE A 30 -13.25 14.67 2.68
C ILE A 30 -13.59 13.85 1.45
N PRO A 31 -13.95 14.48 0.33
CA PRO A 31 -14.27 13.75 -0.90
C PRO A 31 -13.12 12.78 -1.26
N LEU A 32 -13.45 11.52 -1.46
CA LEU A 32 -12.52 10.39 -1.68
C LEU A 32 -11.61 10.55 -2.93
N VAL A 33 -11.87 11.53 -3.77
CA VAL A 33 -11.24 11.67 -5.11
C VAL A 33 -9.78 12.13 -5.04
N ASP A 34 -9.36 12.82 -3.96
CA ASP A 34 -8.02 13.42 -3.85
C ASP A 34 -7.06 12.66 -2.93
N GLN A 35 -7.40 11.44 -2.55
CA GLN A 35 -6.63 10.68 -1.54
C GLN A 35 -5.71 9.60 -2.13
N VAL A 36 -5.52 9.61 -3.46
CA VAL A 36 -4.64 8.66 -4.15
C VAL A 36 -3.71 9.42 -5.09
N PRO A 37 -2.38 9.27 -4.95
CA PRO A 37 -1.42 9.95 -5.81
C PRO A 37 -1.68 9.68 -7.30
N SER A 38 -1.64 10.75 -8.13
CA SER A 38 -1.90 10.63 -9.58
C SER A 38 -0.87 9.78 -10.30
N MET A 39 0.36 9.75 -9.79
CA MET A 39 1.46 8.95 -10.32
C MET A 39 1.50 7.52 -9.77
N LEU A 40 0.58 7.13 -8.89
CA LEU A 40 0.56 5.77 -8.36
C LEU A 40 0.33 4.76 -9.49
N ASP A 41 1.30 3.88 -9.70
CA ASP A 41 1.23 2.73 -10.62
C ASP A 41 0.64 1.51 -9.90
N HIS A 42 1.30 1.07 -8.85
CA HIS A 42 0.85 -0.04 -8.03
C HIS A 42 1.35 0.05 -6.58
N ILE A 43 0.64 -0.64 -5.69
CA ILE A 43 1.07 -0.86 -4.31
C ILE A 43 1.49 -2.32 -4.14
N LEU A 44 2.52 -2.56 -3.31
CA LEU A 44 3.06 -3.88 -3.06
C LEU A 44 2.59 -4.37 -1.69
N LEU A 45 1.83 -5.47 -1.69
CA LEU A 45 1.49 -6.24 -0.50
C LEU A 45 2.45 -7.43 -0.43
N GLY A 46 3.41 -7.37 0.47
CA GLY A 46 4.32 -8.47 0.74
C GLY A 46 3.64 -9.60 1.50
N SER A 47 3.98 -10.83 1.15
CA SER A 47 3.61 -12.02 1.89
C SER A 47 4.76 -13.02 1.89
N ARG A 48 4.90 -13.79 2.95
CA ARG A 48 5.89 -14.89 2.99
C ARG A 48 5.51 -16.05 2.06
N ASP A 49 4.23 -16.20 1.77
CA ASP A 49 3.65 -17.22 0.89
C ASP A 49 2.62 -16.57 -0.02
N LEU A 50 2.72 -16.79 -1.34
CA LEU A 50 1.86 -16.16 -2.30
C LEU A 50 0.38 -16.54 -2.12
N GLN A 51 0.09 -17.82 -1.85
CA GLN A 51 -1.30 -18.27 -1.69
C GLN A 51 -1.94 -17.69 -0.42
N LYS A 52 -1.17 -17.53 0.66
CA LYS A 52 -1.64 -16.84 1.86
C LYS A 52 -1.93 -15.36 1.59
N GLY A 53 -1.07 -14.67 0.82
CA GLY A 53 -1.32 -13.29 0.41
C GLY A 53 -2.58 -13.15 -0.45
N ILE A 54 -2.79 -14.06 -1.41
CA ILE A 54 -4.01 -14.10 -2.25
C ILE A 54 -5.25 -14.33 -1.38
N ALA A 55 -5.22 -15.36 -0.49
CA ALA A 55 -6.35 -15.66 0.39
C ALA A 55 -6.68 -14.51 1.35
N PHE A 56 -5.66 -13.82 1.87
CA PHE A 56 -5.84 -12.63 2.71
C PHE A 56 -6.60 -11.52 1.97
N VAL A 57 -6.20 -11.19 0.74
CA VAL A 57 -6.88 -10.16 -0.06
C VAL A 57 -8.30 -10.60 -0.41
N GLU A 58 -8.50 -11.84 -0.86
CA GLU A 58 -9.81 -12.41 -1.21
C GLU A 58 -10.78 -12.37 -0.02
N GLN A 59 -10.32 -12.75 1.17
CA GLN A 59 -11.14 -12.76 2.39
C GLN A 59 -11.68 -11.36 2.74
N HIS A 60 -10.88 -10.29 2.52
CA HIS A 60 -11.26 -8.94 2.89
C HIS A 60 -12.02 -8.19 1.79
N THR A 61 -11.77 -8.53 0.53
CA THR A 61 -12.33 -7.79 -0.62
C THR A 61 -13.41 -8.57 -1.37
N GLY A 62 -13.45 -9.89 -1.22
CA GLY A 62 -14.30 -10.77 -2.02
C GLY A 62 -13.77 -11.01 -3.45
N VAL A 63 -12.57 -10.54 -3.79
CA VAL A 63 -11.98 -10.72 -5.12
C VAL A 63 -10.65 -11.43 -5.01
N ARG A 64 -10.49 -12.52 -5.76
CA ARG A 64 -9.27 -13.30 -5.81
C ARG A 64 -8.30 -12.71 -6.83
N ALA A 65 -7.07 -12.41 -6.39
CA ALA A 65 -5.99 -11.98 -7.28
C ALA A 65 -5.53 -13.14 -8.18
N ALA A 66 -5.19 -12.83 -9.44
CA ALA A 66 -4.67 -13.80 -10.40
C ALA A 66 -3.14 -13.88 -10.34
N PHE A 67 -2.61 -15.08 -10.52
CA PHE A 67 -1.16 -15.28 -10.65
C PHE A 67 -0.61 -14.45 -11.81
N GLY A 68 0.35 -13.61 -11.52
CA GLY A 68 0.95 -12.68 -12.48
C GLY A 68 2.19 -13.24 -13.17
N GLY A 69 2.99 -14.02 -12.43
CA GLY A 69 4.21 -14.61 -12.95
C GLY A 69 5.36 -14.60 -11.95
N VAL A 70 6.54 -14.96 -12.46
CA VAL A 70 7.80 -14.97 -11.71
C VAL A 70 8.73 -13.88 -12.20
N HIS A 71 9.57 -13.36 -11.31
CA HIS A 71 10.61 -12.38 -11.66
C HIS A 71 11.95 -13.10 -11.81
N PRO A 72 12.43 -13.33 -13.04
CA PRO A 72 13.66 -14.07 -13.28
C PRO A 72 14.84 -13.46 -12.55
N GLY A 73 15.61 -14.29 -11.83
CA GLY A 73 16.81 -13.86 -11.09
C GLY A 73 16.56 -13.00 -9.85
N ARG A 74 15.30 -12.69 -9.50
CA ARG A 74 14.94 -11.90 -8.30
C ARG A 74 14.42 -12.75 -7.14
N GLY A 75 14.16 -14.04 -7.36
CA GLY A 75 13.66 -14.96 -6.33
C GLY A 75 12.25 -14.64 -5.84
N THR A 76 11.45 -13.91 -6.62
CA THR A 76 10.09 -13.51 -6.26
C THR A 76 9.07 -13.86 -7.34
N GLN A 77 7.84 -14.06 -6.91
CA GLN A 77 6.66 -14.28 -7.73
C GLN A 77 5.53 -13.35 -7.27
N ASN A 78 4.53 -13.14 -8.12
CA ASN A 78 3.43 -12.25 -7.77
C ASN A 78 2.05 -12.75 -8.20
N ALA A 79 1.02 -12.15 -7.60
CA ALA A 79 -0.36 -12.15 -8.04
C ALA A 79 -0.89 -10.72 -8.10
N LEU A 80 -1.84 -10.47 -9.00
CA LEU A 80 -2.28 -9.14 -9.37
C LEU A 80 -3.78 -8.98 -9.21
N LEU A 81 -4.19 -7.79 -8.79
CA LEU A 81 -5.58 -7.38 -8.67
C LEU A 81 -5.71 -5.92 -9.11
N SER A 82 -6.58 -5.63 -10.07
CA SER A 82 -6.87 -4.24 -10.48
C SER A 82 -7.59 -3.50 -9.33
N ILE A 83 -7.08 -2.31 -9.00
CA ILE A 83 -7.66 -1.42 -7.98
C ILE A 83 -7.99 -0.04 -8.57
N ALA A 84 -8.18 0.02 -9.89
CA ALA A 84 -8.56 1.24 -10.58
C ALA A 84 -10.05 1.54 -10.36
N ALA A 85 -10.40 2.81 -10.12
CA ALA A 85 -11.80 3.22 -10.16
C ALA A 85 -12.37 2.98 -11.56
N SER A 86 -13.60 2.47 -11.65
CA SER A 86 -14.29 2.17 -12.92
C SER A 86 -14.47 3.40 -13.84
N THR A 87 -14.31 4.60 -13.29
CA THR A 87 -14.46 5.90 -13.99
C THR A 87 -13.13 6.64 -14.17
N ALA A 88 -11.99 6.07 -13.73
CA ALA A 88 -10.71 6.78 -13.75
C ALA A 88 -10.20 6.93 -15.18
N GLN A 89 -10.11 8.18 -15.64
CA GLN A 89 -9.28 8.55 -16.77
C GLN A 89 -7.82 8.61 -16.29
N GLY A 90 -7.01 7.66 -16.70
CA GLY A 90 -5.60 7.64 -16.32
C GLY A 90 -4.96 6.26 -16.48
N PRO A 91 -3.67 6.10 -16.18
CA PRO A 91 -3.05 4.79 -16.13
C PRO A 91 -3.79 3.94 -15.10
N GLY A 92 -4.06 2.69 -15.46
CA GLY A 92 -4.65 1.74 -14.53
C GLY A 92 -3.76 1.58 -13.29
N ARG A 93 -4.35 1.17 -12.18
CA ARG A 93 -3.64 0.88 -10.91
C ARG A 93 -3.88 -0.56 -10.52
N TYR A 94 -2.90 -1.17 -9.86
CA TYR A 94 -3.09 -2.53 -9.36
C TYR A 94 -2.44 -2.74 -8.00
N LEU A 95 -2.93 -3.73 -7.30
CA LEU A 95 -2.29 -4.34 -6.14
C LEU A 95 -1.41 -5.47 -6.64
N GLU A 96 -0.13 -5.43 -6.32
CA GLU A 96 0.80 -6.52 -6.49
C GLU A 96 0.97 -7.25 -5.16
N ILE A 97 0.50 -8.50 -5.09
CA ILE A 97 0.82 -9.40 -3.99
C ILE A 97 2.13 -10.07 -4.36
N ILE A 98 3.21 -9.77 -3.62
CA ILE A 98 4.54 -10.26 -3.91
C ILE A 98 5.03 -11.20 -2.81
N ALA A 99 5.64 -12.32 -3.21
CA ALA A 99 6.15 -13.33 -2.29
C ALA A 99 7.45 -13.96 -2.82
N PRO A 100 8.25 -14.63 -1.96
CA PRO A 100 9.34 -15.48 -2.43
C PRO A 100 8.84 -16.53 -3.43
N ASP A 101 9.65 -16.81 -4.44
CA ASP A 101 9.40 -17.92 -5.35
C ASP A 101 10.13 -19.17 -4.82
N PRO A 102 9.42 -20.22 -4.38
CA PRO A 102 10.05 -21.43 -3.83
C PRO A 102 10.84 -22.22 -4.85
N GLN A 103 10.66 -21.97 -6.15
CA GLN A 103 11.39 -22.64 -7.23
C GLN A 103 12.70 -21.95 -7.62
N GLN A 104 12.91 -20.70 -7.16
CA GLN A 104 14.15 -19.95 -7.39
C GLN A 104 14.98 -19.91 -6.11
N SER A 105 15.98 -20.78 -6.01
CA SER A 105 16.99 -20.70 -4.96
C SER A 105 18.13 -19.76 -5.38
N GLY A 106 18.54 -18.85 -4.48
CA GLY A 106 19.78 -18.06 -4.66
C GLY A 106 19.59 -16.59 -5.01
N GLY A 107 18.38 -16.07 -5.09
CA GLY A 107 18.15 -14.62 -5.12
C GLY A 107 18.49 -13.99 -3.76
N THR A 108 19.28 -12.91 -3.76
CA THR A 108 19.49 -12.10 -2.56
C THR A 108 19.07 -10.67 -2.88
N SER A 109 18.11 -10.15 -2.13
CA SER A 109 17.73 -8.74 -2.21
C SER A 109 17.10 -8.31 -0.89
N PRO A 110 17.23 -7.03 -0.51
CA PRO A 110 16.58 -6.52 0.71
C PRO A 110 15.06 -6.78 0.74
N LEU A 111 14.41 -6.75 -0.43
CA LEU A 111 12.99 -7.07 -0.52
C LEU A 111 12.74 -8.56 -0.22
N LEU A 112 13.52 -9.48 -0.80
CA LEU A 112 13.36 -10.91 -0.56
C LEU A 112 13.56 -11.25 0.92
N ASP A 113 14.60 -10.70 1.55
CA ASP A 113 14.86 -10.86 2.99
C ASP A 113 13.69 -10.35 3.83
N LYS A 114 13.13 -9.17 3.48
CA LYS A 114 11.94 -8.61 4.14
C LYS A 114 10.74 -9.55 4.00
N LEU A 115 10.47 -10.06 2.80
CA LEU A 115 9.33 -10.96 2.53
C LEU A 115 9.42 -12.26 3.34
N GLN A 116 10.62 -12.84 3.46
CA GLN A 116 10.84 -14.07 4.23
C GLN A 116 10.60 -13.90 5.74
N GLN A 117 10.74 -12.69 6.27
CA GLN A 117 10.54 -12.36 7.69
C GLN A 117 9.09 -12.00 8.03
N LEU A 118 8.22 -11.82 7.03
CA LEU A 118 6.83 -11.47 7.28
C LEU A 118 6.06 -12.60 7.97
N THR A 119 5.35 -12.28 9.02
CA THR A 119 4.41 -13.18 9.70
C THR A 119 3.02 -13.08 9.11
N GLU A 120 2.64 -11.88 8.62
CA GLU A 120 1.35 -11.57 8.02
C GLU A 120 1.54 -10.71 6.76
N PRO A 121 0.58 -10.75 5.80
CA PRO A 121 0.61 -9.86 4.64
C PRO A 121 0.53 -8.39 5.06
N ARG A 122 1.44 -7.55 4.52
CA ARG A 122 1.48 -6.11 4.79
C ARG A 122 2.08 -5.34 3.64
N LEU A 123 1.88 -4.02 3.61
CA LEU A 123 2.51 -3.17 2.61
C LEU A 123 4.03 -3.23 2.75
N VAL A 124 4.72 -3.32 1.63
CA VAL A 124 6.20 -3.35 1.59
C VAL A 124 6.79 -2.25 0.70
N GLY A 125 5.94 -1.53 -0.04
CA GLY A 125 6.35 -0.44 -0.91
C GLY A 125 5.25 -0.06 -1.91
N TRP A 126 5.60 0.85 -2.83
CA TRP A 126 4.75 1.26 -3.94
C TRP A 126 5.59 1.79 -5.11
N ALA A 127 5.00 1.81 -6.29
CA ALA A 127 5.63 2.32 -7.51
C ALA A 127 4.92 3.58 -8.01
N ALA A 128 5.70 4.54 -8.47
CA ALA A 128 5.21 5.71 -9.17
C ALA A 128 5.48 5.57 -10.68
N HIS A 129 4.44 5.76 -11.49
CA HIS A 129 4.51 5.66 -12.94
C HIS A 129 5.20 6.89 -13.55
N LEU A 130 6.23 6.66 -14.36
CA LEU A 130 6.83 7.70 -15.18
C LEU A 130 6.31 7.60 -16.62
N ARG A 131 5.60 8.63 -17.05
CA ARG A 131 5.10 8.76 -18.44
C ARG A 131 6.18 9.20 -19.43
N ASN A 132 7.21 9.88 -18.92
CA ASN A 132 8.31 10.42 -19.70
C ASN A 132 9.57 9.59 -19.48
N ASN A 133 10.61 9.95 -20.25
CA ASN A 133 11.90 9.27 -20.25
C ASN A 133 12.51 9.14 -18.84
N ILE A 134 12.70 7.92 -18.38
CA ILE A 134 13.22 7.60 -17.05
C ILE A 134 14.70 8.01 -16.91
N GLU A 135 15.49 7.98 -17.99
CA GLU A 135 16.88 8.43 -17.99
C GLU A 135 16.97 9.93 -17.75
N ALA A 136 16.08 10.72 -18.41
CA ALA A 136 15.99 12.16 -18.18
C ALA A 136 15.58 12.46 -16.73
N TYR A 137 14.65 11.69 -16.17
CA TYR A 137 14.26 11.82 -14.77
C TYR A 137 15.42 11.46 -13.83
N ALA A 138 16.15 10.39 -14.09
CA ALA A 138 17.35 10.01 -13.31
C ALA A 138 18.44 11.09 -13.37
N ALA A 139 18.65 11.71 -14.55
CA ALA A 139 19.56 12.83 -14.68
C ALA A 139 19.14 14.05 -13.86
N LYS A 140 17.84 14.36 -13.84
CA LYS A 140 17.27 15.43 -13.03
C LYS A 140 17.45 15.18 -11.54
N LEU A 141 17.20 13.96 -11.05
CA LEU A 141 17.42 13.61 -9.63
C LEU A 141 18.90 13.83 -9.24
N ARG A 142 19.85 13.43 -10.09
CA ARG A 142 21.27 13.67 -9.83
C ARG A 142 21.62 15.15 -9.74
N GLN A 143 21.06 15.98 -10.64
CA GLN A 143 21.22 17.43 -10.61
C GLN A 143 20.66 18.04 -9.32
N ASP A 144 19.54 17.51 -8.80
CA ASP A 144 18.90 17.97 -7.58
C ASP A 144 19.56 17.39 -6.31
N GLY A 145 20.66 16.63 -6.44
CA GLY A 145 21.37 15.99 -5.33
C GLY A 145 20.63 14.80 -4.72
N ILE A 146 19.64 14.23 -5.40
CA ILE A 146 18.88 13.07 -4.95
C ILE A 146 19.54 11.79 -5.48
N ALA A 147 20.07 10.99 -4.57
CA ALA A 147 20.75 9.75 -4.94
C ALA A 147 19.74 8.64 -5.30
N ALA A 148 19.92 8.04 -6.47
CA ALA A 148 19.10 6.94 -6.97
C ALA A 148 19.98 5.89 -7.69
N THR A 149 19.46 4.67 -7.77
CA THR A 149 20.04 3.54 -8.52
C THR A 149 19.16 3.22 -9.72
N GLY A 150 19.77 3.03 -10.85
CA GLY A 150 19.10 2.76 -12.13
C GLY A 150 19.26 3.92 -13.12
N PRO A 151 18.51 3.93 -14.27
CA PRO A 151 17.47 2.95 -14.61
C PRO A 151 17.98 1.51 -14.72
N THR A 152 17.22 0.57 -14.19
CA THR A 152 17.54 -0.86 -14.22
C THR A 152 16.44 -1.60 -14.97
N PRO A 153 16.76 -2.41 -16.01
CA PRO A 153 15.76 -3.18 -16.72
C PRO A 153 15.17 -4.28 -15.82
N GLY A 154 13.90 -4.55 -16.03
CA GLY A 154 13.17 -5.63 -15.43
C GLY A 154 12.27 -6.32 -16.44
N SER A 155 11.99 -7.59 -16.21
CA SER A 155 11.01 -8.34 -16.97
C SER A 155 10.25 -9.32 -16.11
N ARG A 156 9.12 -9.79 -16.63
CA ARG A 156 8.29 -10.82 -16.03
C ARG A 156 7.63 -11.65 -17.11
N LYS A 157 7.81 -12.96 -17.03
CA LYS A 157 7.10 -13.89 -17.90
C LYS A 157 5.69 -14.13 -17.34
N ARG A 158 4.69 -13.89 -18.17
CA ARG A 158 3.28 -14.08 -17.86
C ARG A 158 2.87 -15.54 -18.03
N PRO A 159 1.73 -15.98 -17.42
CA PRO A 159 1.19 -17.33 -17.63
C PRO A 159 0.84 -17.63 -19.08
N ASP A 160 0.48 -16.62 -19.90
CA ASP A 160 0.20 -16.75 -21.34
C ASP A 160 1.47 -16.85 -22.21
N GLY A 161 2.65 -16.87 -21.60
CA GLY A 161 3.96 -16.96 -22.25
C GLY A 161 4.52 -15.64 -22.75
N LYS A 162 3.74 -14.55 -22.76
CA LYS A 162 4.22 -13.21 -23.10
C LYS A 162 5.14 -12.68 -22.01
N GLU A 163 6.06 -11.81 -22.41
CA GLU A 163 6.96 -11.14 -21.47
C GLU A 163 6.63 -9.66 -21.37
N LEU A 164 6.60 -9.14 -20.15
CA LEU A 164 6.50 -7.73 -19.87
C LEU A 164 7.90 -7.19 -19.59
N HIS A 165 8.16 -5.97 -20.08
CA HIS A 165 9.42 -5.26 -19.88
C HIS A 165 9.18 -3.89 -19.29
N TRP A 166 10.07 -3.45 -18.43
CA TRP A 166 10.06 -2.12 -17.81
C TRP A 166 11.46 -1.69 -17.39
N GLN A 167 11.57 -0.44 -17.00
CA GLN A 167 12.75 0.08 -16.31
C GLN A 167 12.34 0.59 -14.94
N THR A 168 13.21 0.46 -13.94
CA THR A 168 13.00 0.96 -12.59
C THR A 168 14.11 1.89 -12.15
N LEU A 169 13.75 2.91 -11.35
CA LEU A 169 14.67 3.81 -10.68
C LEU A 169 14.33 3.81 -9.19
N THR A 170 15.30 3.46 -8.36
CA THR A 170 15.11 3.31 -6.91
C THR A 170 15.88 4.38 -6.16
N LEU A 171 15.24 5.10 -5.27
CA LEU A 171 15.90 6.07 -4.38
C LEU A 171 16.80 5.36 -3.38
N LYS A 172 17.98 5.91 -3.09
CA LYS A 172 18.86 5.36 -2.05
C LYS A 172 18.35 5.65 -0.64
N ASP A 173 17.68 6.80 -0.47
CA ASP A 173 16.91 7.12 0.72
C ASP A 173 15.43 7.17 0.32
N ASP A 174 14.70 6.16 0.72
CA ASP A 174 13.26 6.01 0.47
C ASP A 174 12.40 6.53 1.63
N ALA A 175 12.98 7.32 2.52
CA ALA A 175 12.32 7.82 3.73
C ALA A 175 11.69 6.71 4.58
N LYS A 176 12.44 5.63 4.82
CA LYS A 176 12.01 4.44 5.58
C LYS A 176 10.86 3.67 4.90
N GLY A 177 10.85 3.61 3.58
CA GLY A 177 9.85 2.90 2.78
C GLY A 177 8.61 3.73 2.44
N LEU A 178 8.59 5.03 2.76
CA LEU A 178 7.47 5.91 2.40
C LEU A 178 7.51 6.36 0.94
N LEU A 179 8.70 6.50 0.35
CA LEU A 179 8.84 6.95 -1.03
C LEU A 179 8.81 5.76 -2.00
N PRO A 180 8.33 5.98 -3.24
CA PRO A 180 8.24 4.94 -4.24
C PRO A 180 9.60 4.62 -4.87
N PHE A 181 9.67 3.46 -5.51
CA PHE A 181 10.49 3.36 -6.71
C PHE A 181 9.70 3.88 -7.92
N PHE A 182 10.42 4.33 -8.94
CA PHE A 182 9.79 4.78 -10.18
C PHE A 182 9.86 3.69 -11.23
N ILE A 183 8.78 3.56 -12.01
CA ILE A 183 8.67 2.57 -13.08
C ILE A 183 8.25 3.23 -14.39
N GLN A 184 8.89 2.81 -15.47
CA GLN A 184 8.48 3.11 -16.84
C GLN A 184 8.29 1.80 -17.59
N TRP A 185 7.07 1.54 -18.01
CA TRP A 185 6.72 0.38 -18.84
C TRP A 185 7.22 0.57 -20.27
N SER A 186 7.70 -0.51 -20.89
CA SER A 186 8.00 -0.51 -22.31
C SER A 186 6.72 -0.35 -23.14
N PRO A 187 6.76 0.35 -24.28
CA PRO A 187 5.56 0.64 -25.07
C PRO A 187 4.80 -0.61 -25.56
N ASP A 188 5.50 -1.72 -25.72
CA ASP A 188 4.98 -3.03 -26.14
C ASP A 188 4.43 -3.86 -24.98
N SER A 189 4.61 -3.41 -23.74
CA SER A 189 4.13 -4.11 -22.55
C SER A 189 2.71 -3.70 -22.21
N ILE A 190 1.81 -4.69 -22.14
CA ILE A 190 0.45 -4.47 -21.64
C ILE A 190 0.51 -4.20 -20.14
N HIS A 191 0.00 -3.04 -19.71
CA HIS A 191 0.02 -2.68 -18.30
C HIS A 191 -0.77 -3.70 -17.47
N PRO A 192 -0.23 -4.19 -16.32
CA PRO A 192 -0.84 -5.27 -15.54
C PRO A 192 -2.27 -5.03 -15.06
N SER A 193 -2.67 -3.78 -14.86
CA SER A 193 -4.06 -3.44 -14.47
C SER A 193 -5.10 -3.74 -15.55
N THR A 194 -4.68 -3.95 -16.80
CA THR A 194 -5.60 -4.09 -17.95
C THR A 194 -6.30 -5.46 -17.94
N ASP A 195 -5.60 -6.49 -17.49
CA ASP A 195 -6.09 -7.87 -17.51
C ASP A 195 -6.06 -8.56 -16.13
N ALA A 196 -5.67 -7.85 -15.08
CA ALA A 196 -5.85 -8.30 -13.71
C ALA A 196 -7.34 -8.35 -13.34
N PRO A 197 -7.77 -9.28 -12.46
CA PRO A 197 -9.13 -9.33 -11.95
C PRO A 197 -9.58 -7.95 -11.46
N THR A 198 -10.81 -7.57 -11.80
CA THR A 198 -11.42 -6.29 -11.45
C THR A 198 -12.43 -6.43 -10.30
N GLY A 199 -13.01 -5.31 -9.86
CA GLY A 199 -14.03 -5.28 -8.81
C GLY A 199 -13.55 -4.65 -7.51
N CYS A 200 -12.26 -4.31 -7.42
CA CYS A 200 -11.73 -3.54 -6.30
C CYS A 200 -11.39 -2.10 -6.69
N GLN A 201 -11.45 -1.20 -5.72
CA GLN A 201 -11.10 0.20 -5.84
C GLN A 201 -10.22 0.64 -4.69
N LEU A 202 -9.10 1.29 -4.99
CA LEU A 202 -8.29 1.98 -3.99
C LEU A 202 -8.99 3.27 -3.58
N LEU A 203 -9.38 3.37 -2.32
CA LEU A 203 -10.05 4.56 -1.78
C LEU A 203 -9.06 5.57 -1.21
N ARG A 204 -7.99 5.08 -0.55
CA ARG A 204 -6.96 5.89 0.10
C ARG A 204 -5.60 5.24 -0.06
N PHE A 205 -4.59 6.08 -0.24
CA PHE A 205 -3.18 5.69 -0.11
C PHE A 205 -2.41 6.85 0.53
N GLU A 206 -1.91 6.62 1.73
CA GLU A 206 -1.37 7.65 2.62
C GLU A 206 0.04 7.29 3.09
N LEU A 207 0.88 8.32 3.22
CA LEU A 207 2.21 8.27 3.82
C LEU A 207 2.11 8.83 5.24
N ASP A 208 2.09 7.95 6.23
CA ASP A 208 1.93 8.32 7.64
C ASP A 208 3.30 8.52 8.28
N THR A 209 3.51 9.65 8.98
CA THR A 209 4.80 9.97 9.61
C THR A 209 4.65 10.95 10.78
N PRO A 210 5.48 10.83 11.85
CA PRO A 210 5.54 11.83 12.91
C PRO A 210 6.06 13.20 12.45
N THR A 211 6.81 13.23 11.35
CA THR A 211 7.49 14.42 10.83
C THR A 211 7.11 14.70 9.38
N PRO A 212 5.91 15.26 9.09
CA PRO A 212 5.42 15.47 7.73
C PRO A 212 6.26 16.46 6.90
N ALA A 213 6.77 17.54 7.52
CA ALA A 213 7.40 18.64 6.79
C ALA A 213 8.64 18.22 5.95
N PRO A 214 9.62 17.45 6.46
CA PRO A 214 10.72 16.94 5.63
C PRO A 214 10.25 16.08 4.47
N LEU A 215 9.26 15.22 4.69
CA LEU A 215 8.70 14.37 3.64
C LEU A 215 7.98 15.19 2.57
N ALA A 216 7.22 16.23 2.94
CA ALA A 216 6.55 17.12 2.01
C ALA A 216 7.54 17.87 1.10
N ILE A 217 8.67 18.31 1.64
CA ILE A 217 9.74 18.95 0.84
C ILE A 217 10.28 17.95 -0.19
N LEU A 218 10.52 16.71 0.24
CA LEU A 218 11.09 15.69 -0.63
C LEU A 218 10.11 15.23 -1.71
N THR A 219 8.83 15.00 -1.38
CA THR A 219 7.78 14.67 -2.36
C THR A 219 7.59 15.79 -3.38
N THR A 220 7.68 17.07 -2.97
CA THR A 220 7.65 18.21 -3.88
C THR A 220 8.82 18.20 -4.86
N LYS A 221 10.06 17.94 -4.39
CA LYS A 221 11.23 17.80 -5.26
C LYS A 221 11.09 16.63 -6.26
N LEU A 222 10.48 15.53 -5.82
CA LEU A 222 10.18 14.37 -6.64
C LEU A 222 8.94 14.56 -7.52
N ARG A 223 8.23 15.68 -7.42
CA ARG A 223 6.96 15.98 -8.12
C ARG A 223 5.88 14.93 -7.86
N LEU A 224 5.84 14.39 -6.64
CA LEU A 224 4.84 13.45 -6.18
C LEU A 224 3.73 14.21 -5.46
N ASP A 225 2.49 13.94 -5.85
CA ASP A 225 1.27 14.44 -5.20
C ASP A 225 0.81 13.50 -4.07
N ALA A 226 1.75 13.03 -3.25
CA ALA A 226 1.49 12.07 -2.19
C ALA A 226 0.68 12.68 -1.04
N VAL A 227 -0.26 11.93 -0.51
CA VAL A 227 -1.04 12.30 0.67
C VAL A 227 -0.23 11.98 1.92
N ILE A 228 0.21 13.01 2.63
CA ILE A 228 1.04 12.88 3.83
C ILE A 228 0.20 13.18 5.06
N ILE A 229 0.12 12.21 5.97
CA ILE A 229 -0.63 12.33 7.23
C ILE A 229 0.34 12.40 8.41
N LYS A 230 0.03 13.26 9.38
CA LYS A 230 0.76 13.30 10.64
C LYS A 230 0.22 12.19 11.57
N GLY A 231 1.03 11.17 11.79
CA GLY A 231 0.70 10.04 12.67
C GLY A 231 1.78 9.75 13.70
N ALA A 232 1.57 8.73 14.52
CA ALA A 232 2.50 8.31 15.55
C ALA A 232 3.68 7.48 15.02
N THR A 233 3.48 6.81 13.88
CA THR A 233 4.45 5.87 13.29
C THR A 233 4.77 6.26 11.85
N THR A 234 5.90 5.77 11.33
CA THR A 234 6.26 5.90 9.91
C THR A 234 5.77 4.65 9.19
N GLN A 235 4.75 4.78 8.33
CA GLN A 235 4.15 3.65 7.62
C GLN A 235 3.39 4.10 6.37
N LEU A 236 3.24 3.20 5.41
CA LEU A 236 2.26 3.31 4.34
C LEU A 236 0.91 2.84 4.85
N ARG A 237 -0.17 3.44 4.36
CA ARG A 237 -1.53 3.01 4.65
C ARG A 237 -2.33 2.95 3.35
N ALA A 238 -3.07 1.87 3.13
CA ALA A 238 -3.97 1.71 2.01
C ALA A 238 -5.35 1.21 2.45
N VAL A 239 -6.40 1.71 1.80
CA VAL A 239 -7.78 1.26 1.96
C VAL A 239 -8.31 0.86 0.60
N ILE A 240 -8.62 -0.42 0.43
CA ILE A 240 -9.13 -1.01 -0.82
C ILE A 240 -10.52 -1.56 -0.57
N LYS A 241 -11.51 -1.09 -1.33
CA LYS A 241 -12.89 -1.58 -1.29
C LYS A 241 -13.11 -2.62 -2.39
N GLY A 242 -13.71 -3.74 -2.03
CA GLY A 242 -14.21 -4.75 -2.95
C GLY A 242 -15.68 -5.10 -2.67
N PRO A 243 -16.29 -6.00 -3.45
CA PRO A 243 -17.67 -6.40 -3.27
C PRO A 243 -17.94 -7.15 -1.96
N GLY A 244 -16.95 -7.85 -1.42
CA GLY A 244 -17.06 -8.60 -0.16
C GLY A 244 -16.70 -7.80 1.09
N GLY A 245 -16.15 -6.59 0.95
CA GLY A 245 -15.74 -5.79 2.11
C GLY A 245 -14.61 -4.81 1.79
N THR A 246 -13.90 -4.40 2.84
CA THR A 246 -12.83 -3.41 2.75
C THR A 246 -11.56 -3.96 3.40
N LEU A 247 -10.47 -3.96 2.64
CA LEU A 247 -9.12 -4.22 3.14
C LEU A 247 -8.47 -2.91 3.58
N SER A 248 -8.16 -2.80 4.88
CA SER A 248 -7.33 -1.74 5.45
C SER A 248 -5.99 -2.35 5.84
N THR A 249 -4.88 -1.88 5.27
CA THR A 249 -3.54 -2.46 5.48
C THR A 249 -2.47 -1.39 5.62
N THR A 250 -1.40 -1.72 6.35
CA THR A 250 -0.24 -0.82 6.59
C THR A 250 1.08 -1.55 6.32
N SER A 251 2.19 -0.80 6.25
CA SER A 251 3.55 -1.37 6.13
C SER A 251 4.18 -1.74 7.48
#